data_f54549e9a794677dee8c5aa13c765e63
#
_entry.id   f54549e9a794677dee8c5aa13c765e63
#
_cell.length_a   1.000
_cell.length_b   1.000
_cell.length_c   1.000
_cell.angle_alpha   90.00
_cell.angle_beta   90.00
_cell.angle_gamma   90.00
#
_symmetry.space_group_name_H-M   'P 1'
#
loop_
_entity.id
_entity.type
_entity.pdbx_description
1 polymer ?
#
loop_
_entity_poly.entity_id
_entity_poly.type
_entity_poly.pdbx_seq_one_letter_code
_entity_poly.pdbx_strand_id
1 'polypeptide(L)'
;MKRNHRNALLLVTLSACLGLPAEAADRMRAGQWEGTWTGGGRTRATSECVTQAQADAMNGDAGAVRAHLEKIIPAAICKVTNIKVSAGQIDYTSVCAGKENAITTIYHGDRFESTDSGGARSEAKRVGACK
;
A
#
# COMPACT_ATOMS: atom_id res chain seq x y z
N MET A 1 -54.58 -41.61 32.42
CA MET A 1 -53.27 -40.99 32.47
C MET A 1 -52.85 -40.55 31.12
N LYS A 2 -52.93 -39.25 30.84
CA LYS A 2 -52.50 -38.65 29.55
C LYS A 2 -51.06 -38.14 29.68
N ARG A 3 -50.11 -38.75 28.97
CA ARG A 3 -48.73 -38.24 28.83
C ARG A 3 -48.65 -37.25 27.69
N ASN A 4 -48.46 -35.99 28.03
CA ASN A 4 -48.14 -34.94 27.05
C ASN A 4 -46.65 -34.98 26.74
N HIS A 5 -46.30 -35.37 25.52
CA HIS A 5 -44.96 -35.16 24.96
C HIS A 5 -44.90 -33.75 24.40
N ARG A 6 -44.19 -32.88 25.12
CA ARG A 6 -43.78 -31.55 24.59
C ARG A 6 -42.52 -31.74 23.75
N ASN A 7 -42.68 -31.66 22.43
CA ASN A 7 -41.56 -31.57 21.51
C ASN A 7 -40.94 -30.16 21.63
N ALA A 8 -39.75 -30.08 22.21
CA ALA A 8 -38.93 -28.89 22.17
C ALA A 8 -38.20 -28.84 20.81
N LEU A 9 -38.64 -27.95 19.92
CA LEU A 9 -37.91 -27.62 18.71
C LEU A 9 -36.69 -26.77 19.11
N LEU A 10 -35.49 -27.33 19.01
CA LEU A 10 -34.24 -26.57 19.06
C LEU A 10 -34.04 -25.87 17.73
N LEU A 11 -34.26 -24.55 17.69
CA LEU A 11 -33.86 -23.69 16.60
C LEU A 11 -32.34 -23.46 16.71
N VAL A 12 -31.59 -24.17 15.87
CA VAL A 12 -30.18 -23.88 15.66
C VAL A 12 -30.08 -22.70 14.72
N THR A 13 -29.83 -21.51 15.26
CA THR A 13 -29.50 -20.32 14.44
C THR A 13 -28.09 -20.44 13.94
N LEU A 14 -27.93 -20.78 12.66
CA LEU A 14 -26.65 -20.73 11.95
C LEU A 14 -26.29 -19.25 11.73
N SER A 15 -25.44 -18.70 12.59
CA SER A 15 -24.84 -17.38 12.35
C SER A 15 -23.82 -17.51 11.22
N ALA A 16 -24.24 -17.22 10.02
CA ALA A 16 -23.33 -17.04 8.90
C ALA A 16 -22.51 -15.75 9.14
N CYS A 17 -21.26 -15.91 9.57
CA CYS A 17 -20.28 -14.83 9.52
C CYS A 17 -20.01 -14.53 8.04
N LEU A 18 -20.77 -13.59 7.48
CA LEU A 18 -20.43 -12.95 6.20
C LEU A 18 -19.14 -12.16 6.44
N GLY A 19 -18.00 -12.78 6.14
CA GLY A 19 -16.74 -12.09 6.05
C GLY A 19 -16.89 -11.03 4.96
N LEU A 20 -16.92 -9.75 5.37
CA LEU A 20 -16.85 -8.64 4.43
C LEU A 20 -15.54 -8.80 3.65
N PRO A 21 -15.55 -8.70 2.33
CA PRO A 21 -14.30 -8.67 1.57
C PRO A 21 -13.46 -7.52 2.13
N ALA A 22 -12.20 -7.80 2.44
CA ALA A 22 -11.27 -6.74 2.80
C ALA A 22 -11.24 -5.76 1.63
N GLU A 23 -11.72 -4.53 1.84
CA GLU A 23 -11.64 -3.49 0.83
C GLU A 23 -10.17 -3.28 0.49
N ALA A 24 -9.84 -3.33 -0.81
CA ALA A 24 -8.51 -2.98 -1.28
C ALA A 24 -8.20 -1.56 -0.81
N ALA A 25 -7.02 -1.37 -0.22
CA ALA A 25 -6.63 -0.05 0.26
C ALA A 25 -6.53 0.93 -0.92
N ASP A 26 -7.18 2.09 -0.81
CA ASP A 26 -7.13 3.17 -1.82
C ASP A 26 -5.97 4.13 -1.49
N ARG A 27 -4.74 3.60 -1.48
CA ARG A 27 -3.53 4.37 -1.19
C ARG A 27 -3.14 5.27 -2.35
N MET A 28 -3.26 4.78 -3.57
CA MET A 28 -2.79 5.47 -4.77
C MET A 28 -3.80 5.35 -5.91
N ARG A 29 -4.00 6.42 -6.65
CA ARG A 29 -4.86 6.47 -7.83
C ARG A 29 -4.03 6.67 -9.09
N ALA A 30 -4.46 6.07 -10.19
CA ALA A 30 -3.88 6.33 -11.50
C ALA A 30 -4.04 7.80 -11.92
N GLY A 31 -3.06 8.33 -12.64
CA GLY A 31 -3.05 9.69 -13.14
C GLY A 31 -1.70 10.35 -13.04
N GLN A 32 -1.67 11.63 -13.36
CA GLN A 32 -0.47 12.46 -13.29
C GLN A 32 -0.24 12.91 -11.85
N TRP A 33 0.95 12.65 -11.34
CA TRP A 33 1.42 13.05 -10.03
C TRP A 33 2.57 14.03 -10.15
N GLU A 34 2.51 15.13 -9.40
CA GLU A 34 3.54 16.15 -9.38
C GLU A 34 3.93 16.46 -7.93
N GLY A 35 5.21 16.68 -7.72
CA GLY A 35 5.72 16.91 -6.37
C GLY A 35 7.17 17.35 -6.33
N THR A 36 7.78 17.10 -5.18
CA THR A 36 9.17 17.42 -4.92
C THR A 36 9.89 16.26 -4.23
N TRP A 37 11.15 16.13 -4.51
CA TRP A 37 12.08 15.30 -3.78
C TRP A 37 13.19 16.18 -3.19
N THR A 38 13.52 15.98 -1.93
CA THR A 38 14.60 16.69 -1.23
C THR A 38 15.52 15.68 -0.57
N GLY A 39 16.79 15.78 -0.82
CA GLY A 39 17.82 14.91 -0.24
C GLY A 39 19.22 15.37 -0.60
N GLY A 40 20.19 15.08 0.25
CA GLY A 40 21.58 15.48 0.03
C GLY A 40 21.78 16.99 -0.18
N GLY A 41 20.96 17.82 0.47
CA GLY A 41 21.01 19.28 0.33
C GLY A 41 20.44 19.81 -0.98
N ARG A 42 19.74 18.98 -1.78
CA ARG A 42 19.17 19.35 -3.07
C ARG A 42 17.66 19.11 -3.06
N THR A 43 16.93 19.97 -3.78
CA THR A 43 15.50 19.80 -4.05
C THR A 43 15.27 19.77 -5.55
N ARG A 44 14.44 18.84 -6.00
CA ARG A 44 14.06 18.74 -7.43
C ARG A 44 12.56 18.50 -7.56
N ALA A 45 11.96 19.06 -8.61
CA ALA A 45 10.60 18.73 -8.99
C ALA A 45 10.52 17.30 -9.53
N THR A 46 9.41 16.63 -9.25
CA THR A 46 9.08 15.31 -9.78
C THR A 46 7.77 15.35 -10.53
N SER A 47 7.66 14.59 -11.59
CA SER A 47 6.43 14.45 -12.38
C SER A 47 6.39 13.02 -12.90
N GLU A 48 5.32 12.30 -12.61
CA GLU A 48 5.16 10.91 -12.97
C GLU A 48 3.72 10.59 -13.36
N CYS A 49 3.56 9.80 -14.44
CA CYS A 49 2.28 9.21 -14.79
C CYS A 49 2.16 7.83 -14.13
N VAL A 50 1.28 7.72 -13.15
CA VAL A 50 0.96 6.45 -12.51
C VAL A 50 -0.13 5.76 -13.31
N THR A 51 0.18 4.59 -13.87
CA THR A 51 -0.78 3.77 -14.59
C THR A 51 -1.76 3.06 -13.63
N GLN A 52 -2.89 2.58 -14.16
CA GLN A 52 -3.83 1.80 -13.35
C GLN A 52 -3.16 0.55 -12.75
N ALA A 53 -2.35 -0.16 -13.53
CA ALA A 53 -1.63 -1.35 -13.04
C ALA A 53 -0.66 -1.03 -11.89
N GLN A 54 0.01 0.13 -11.94
CA GLN A 54 0.88 0.59 -10.84
C GLN A 54 0.07 0.96 -9.60
N ALA A 55 -1.05 1.67 -9.78
CA ALA A 55 -1.95 2.01 -8.69
C ALA A 55 -2.53 0.75 -8.02
N ASP A 56 -2.98 -0.23 -8.81
CA ASP A 56 -3.52 -1.51 -8.31
C ASP A 56 -2.47 -2.28 -7.51
N ALA A 57 -1.22 -2.32 -7.98
CA ALA A 57 -0.12 -2.96 -7.26
C ALA A 57 0.17 -2.28 -5.92
N MET A 58 0.18 -0.94 -5.89
CA MET A 58 0.42 -0.17 -4.67
C MET A 58 -0.77 -0.20 -3.70
N ASN A 59 -1.97 -0.52 -4.18
CA ASN A 59 -3.17 -0.73 -3.36
C ASN A 59 -3.33 -2.18 -2.90
N GLY A 60 -2.51 -3.09 -3.38
CA GLY A 60 -2.52 -4.50 -3.05
C GLY A 60 -1.92 -4.83 -1.68
N ASP A 61 -1.74 -6.11 -1.44
CA ASP A 61 -1.05 -6.63 -0.25
C ASP A 61 0.48 -6.47 -0.33
N ALA A 62 1.18 -6.93 0.70
CA ALA A 62 2.64 -6.85 0.75
C ALA A 62 3.33 -7.57 -0.43
N GLY A 63 2.74 -8.66 -0.93
CA GLY A 63 3.25 -9.38 -2.09
C GLY A 63 3.15 -8.58 -3.39
N ALA A 64 2.01 -7.93 -3.63
CA ALA A 64 1.79 -7.07 -4.79
C ALA A 64 2.71 -5.84 -4.77
N VAL A 65 2.83 -5.19 -3.60
CA VAL A 65 3.74 -4.06 -3.40
C VAL A 65 5.19 -4.48 -3.64
N ARG A 66 5.63 -5.63 -3.10
CA ARG A 66 6.96 -6.18 -3.33
C ARG A 66 7.23 -6.37 -4.81
N ALA A 67 6.36 -7.06 -5.52
CA ALA A 67 6.52 -7.34 -6.94
C ALA A 67 6.62 -6.05 -7.78
N HIS A 68 5.91 -4.99 -7.39
CA HIS A 68 6.02 -3.69 -8.03
C HIS A 68 7.35 -3.01 -7.73
N LEU A 69 7.75 -2.94 -6.46
CA LEU A 69 9.02 -2.32 -6.04
C LEU A 69 10.23 -3.01 -6.69
N GLU A 70 10.23 -4.33 -6.79
CA GLU A 70 11.30 -5.10 -7.43
C GLU A 70 11.41 -4.86 -8.95
N LYS A 71 10.36 -4.35 -9.60
CA LYS A 71 10.41 -3.93 -11.01
C LYS A 71 11.05 -2.56 -11.21
N ILE A 72 10.85 -1.65 -10.25
CA ILE A 72 11.33 -0.26 -10.37
C ILE A 72 12.68 -0.01 -9.67
N ILE A 73 13.03 -0.85 -8.70
CA ILE A 73 14.30 -0.80 -8.00
C ILE A 73 15.29 -1.73 -8.72
N PRO A 74 16.50 -1.27 -9.06
CA PRO A 74 17.48 -2.08 -9.81
C PRO A 74 17.88 -3.34 -9.05
N ALA A 75 17.33 -4.49 -9.43
CA ALA A 75 17.56 -5.78 -8.77
C ALA A 75 19.03 -6.24 -8.79
N ALA A 76 19.83 -5.74 -9.73
CA ALA A 76 21.25 -6.06 -9.82
C ALA A 76 22.07 -5.55 -8.63
N ILE A 77 21.62 -4.48 -7.98
CA ILE A 77 22.36 -3.80 -6.90
C ILE A 77 21.55 -3.59 -5.62
N CYS A 78 20.23 -3.77 -5.69
CA CYS A 78 19.33 -3.53 -4.58
C CYS A 78 18.40 -4.73 -4.30
N LYS A 79 18.04 -4.89 -3.04
CA LYS A 79 17.00 -5.83 -2.57
C LYS A 79 15.96 -5.08 -1.77
N VAL A 80 14.70 -5.51 -1.87
CA VAL A 80 13.60 -4.98 -1.05
C VAL A 80 13.28 -5.99 0.05
N THR A 81 13.26 -5.52 1.29
CA THR A 81 12.98 -6.34 2.48
C THR A 81 12.01 -5.61 3.42
N ASN A 82 11.53 -6.32 4.44
CA ASN A 82 10.73 -5.75 5.54
C ASN A 82 9.50 -4.96 5.09
N ILE A 83 8.79 -5.44 4.06
CA ILE A 83 7.59 -4.76 3.59
C ILE A 83 6.45 -4.94 4.58
N LYS A 84 5.86 -3.81 4.98
CA LYS A 84 4.64 -3.74 5.78
C LYS A 84 3.67 -2.81 5.07
N VAL A 85 2.43 -3.23 4.93
CA VAL A 85 1.36 -2.44 4.31
C VAL A 85 0.19 -2.29 5.25
N SER A 86 -0.41 -1.11 5.24
CA SER A 86 -1.65 -0.79 5.93
C SER A 86 -2.55 0.02 5.01
N ALA A 87 -3.73 0.42 5.47
CA ALA A 87 -4.68 1.19 4.67
C ALA A 87 -4.09 2.51 4.15
N GLY A 88 -3.24 3.17 4.92
CA GLY A 88 -2.67 4.50 4.57
C GLY A 88 -1.16 4.55 4.53
N GLN A 89 -0.44 3.42 4.67
CA GLN A 89 1.02 3.45 4.80
C GLN A 89 1.67 2.22 4.18
N ILE A 90 2.83 2.44 3.59
CA ILE A 90 3.75 1.39 3.15
C ILE A 90 5.13 1.68 3.74
N ASP A 91 5.68 0.69 4.43
CA ASP A 91 7.05 0.68 4.92
C ASP A 91 7.84 -0.43 4.22
N TYR A 92 9.06 -0.14 3.87
CA TYR A 92 9.99 -1.16 3.38
C TYR A 92 11.45 -0.73 3.58
N THR A 93 12.35 -1.69 3.48
CA THR A 93 13.79 -1.44 3.47
C THR A 93 14.35 -1.78 2.10
N SER A 94 15.10 -0.88 1.50
CA SER A 94 15.96 -1.18 0.36
C SER A 94 17.40 -1.39 0.85
N VAL A 95 18.02 -2.43 0.36
CA VAL A 95 19.44 -2.73 0.63
C VAL A 95 20.18 -2.63 -0.69
N CYS A 96 20.89 -1.53 -0.90
CA CYS A 96 21.64 -1.25 -2.13
C CYS A 96 23.14 -1.20 -1.85
N ALA A 97 23.91 -2.03 -2.52
CA ALA A 97 25.37 -2.12 -2.32
C ALA A 97 25.76 -2.23 -0.83
N GLY A 98 25.02 -3.03 -0.06
CA GLY A 98 25.24 -3.26 1.36
C GLY A 98 24.77 -2.14 2.29
N LYS A 99 24.20 -1.05 1.77
CA LYS A 99 23.61 0.02 2.58
C LYS A 99 22.09 -0.17 2.70
N GLU A 100 21.64 -0.18 3.92
CA GLU A 100 20.20 -0.22 4.23
C GLU A 100 19.60 1.18 4.23
N ASN A 101 18.42 1.31 3.64
CA ASN A 101 17.63 2.52 3.65
C ASN A 101 16.17 2.14 3.96
N ALA A 102 15.68 2.54 5.11
CA ALA A 102 14.30 2.32 5.50
C ALA A 102 13.43 3.45 4.96
N ILE A 103 12.38 3.10 4.23
CA ILE A 103 11.47 4.03 3.58
C ILE A 103 10.08 3.88 4.20
N THR A 104 9.47 5.00 4.54
CA THR A 104 8.06 5.09 4.98
C THR A 104 7.32 6.03 4.04
N THR A 105 6.23 5.56 3.46
CA THR A 105 5.33 6.37 2.64
C THR A 105 3.95 6.39 3.27
N ILE A 106 3.43 7.59 3.53
CA ILE A 106 2.10 7.84 4.08
C ILE A 106 1.22 8.44 2.98
N TYR A 107 0.05 7.87 2.79
CA TYR A 107 -0.91 8.25 1.75
C TYR A 107 -2.11 8.98 2.36
N HIS A 108 -2.53 10.06 1.71
CA HIS A 108 -3.64 10.93 2.12
C HIS A 108 -4.59 11.17 0.93
N GLY A 109 -5.12 10.09 0.34
CA GLY A 109 -5.97 10.19 -0.85
C GLY A 109 -5.16 10.55 -2.11
N ASP A 110 -5.32 11.77 -2.60
CA ASP A 110 -4.59 12.27 -3.78
C ASP A 110 -3.22 12.91 -3.45
N ARG A 111 -2.67 12.62 -2.28
CA ARG A 111 -1.33 13.06 -1.83
C ARG A 111 -0.59 11.93 -1.16
N PHE A 112 0.72 11.95 -1.23
CA PHE A 112 1.57 11.15 -0.37
C PHE A 112 2.80 11.93 0.12
N GLU A 113 3.34 11.47 1.23
CA GLU A 113 4.61 11.89 1.79
C GLU A 113 5.47 10.65 2.02
N SER A 114 6.72 10.71 1.59
CA SER A 114 7.68 9.63 1.80
C SER A 114 8.94 10.18 2.46
N THR A 115 9.45 9.44 3.43
CA THR A 115 10.73 9.74 4.09
C THR A 115 11.60 8.50 4.11
N ASP A 116 12.89 8.69 4.13
CA ASP A 116 13.84 7.61 4.29
C ASP A 116 14.80 7.85 5.45
N SER A 117 15.47 6.77 5.90
CA SER A 117 16.44 6.83 6.98
C SER A 117 17.71 7.62 6.63
N GLY A 118 17.94 7.93 5.37
CA GLY A 118 19.03 8.81 4.89
C GLY A 118 18.68 10.30 4.98
N GLY A 119 17.44 10.65 5.36
CA GLY A 119 16.97 12.02 5.50
C GLY A 119 16.37 12.60 4.22
N ALA A 120 16.21 11.81 3.16
CA ALA A 120 15.49 12.26 1.98
C ALA A 120 13.98 12.27 2.24
N ARG A 121 13.28 13.18 1.56
CA ARG A 121 11.82 13.33 1.60
C ARG A 121 11.28 13.50 0.20
N SER A 122 10.11 12.92 -0.03
CA SER A 122 9.32 13.15 -1.23
C SER A 122 7.92 13.50 -0.83
N GLU A 123 7.31 14.39 -1.56
CA GLU A 123 5.88 14.66 -1.47
C GLU A 123 5.32 14.84 -2.87
N ALA A 124 4.14 14.35 -3.11
CA ALA A 124 3.46 14.52 -4.38
C ALA A 124 1.95 14.56 -4.21
N LYS A 125 1.29 15.16 -5.19
CA LYS A 125 -0.16 15.17 -5.34
C LYS A 125 -0.57 14.78 -6.74
N ARG A 126 -1.70 14.13 -6.86
CA ARG A 126 -2.35 13.84 -8.13
C ARG A 126 -2.95 15.13 -8.69
N VAL A 127 -2.62 15.47 -9.94
CA VAL A 127 -3.07 16.71 -10.59
C VAL A 127 -4.06 16.46 -11.74
N GLY A 128 -4.33 15.20 -12.09
CA GLY A 128 -5.30 14.85 -13.11
C GLY A 128 -4.99 13.56 -13.84
N ALA A 129 -5.50 13.41 -15.04
CA ALA A 129 -5.15 12.29 -15.91
C ALA A 129 -3.72 12.44 -16.44
N CYS A 130 -3.10 11.31 -16.81
CA CYS A 130 -1.81 11.34 -17.54
C CYS A 130 -1.94 12.08 -18.86
N LYS A 131 -0.91 12.85 -19.21
CA LYS A 131 -0.83 13.57 -20.48
C LYS A 131 -0.31 12.68 -21.59
#